data_04596c13e2483e13b3bf4c7f0c5511c6
#
_entry.id   04596c13e2483e13b3bf4c7f0c5511c6
#
_cell.length_a   1.000
_cell.length_b   1.000
_cell.length_c   1.000
_cell.angle_alpha   90.00
_cell.angle_beta   90.00
_cell.angle_gamma   90.00
#
_symmetry.space_group_name_H-M   'P 1'
#
loop_
_entity.id
_entity.type
_entity.pdbx_description
1 polymer ?
#
loop_
_entity_poly.entity_id
_entity_poly.type
_entity_poly.pdbx_seq_one_letter_code
_entity_poly.pdbx_strand_id
1 'polypeptide(L)'
;VGPLAVIGPRAKIGAGSVVGPQCYIGMDVTIGKDAYLREQVSIGARVRIGERFIAQPGAKIGGDGFSFTSAEKSGIEAVRESLGYQQETEAQSWTRIHSLGSVVIGNDVEIGAITTVDSGTIRDTVIGDGCKFDNMAQIGHNVRIGRDCMICGHVAIAGSTVVGNNVVLGGMTGVTDNIFIGDRVITGGATKILSNVPAGRVMLGYPATQMDKQLEIYKLIRRLPRLFRDVTALKNRTSDDSKD
;
A
#
# COMPACT_ATOMS: atom_id res chain seq x y z
N VAL A 1 -22.56 22.05 6.11
CA VAL A 1 -22.79 20.89 5.21
C VAL A 1 -23.15 21.43 3.83
N GLY A 2 -22.43 20.98 2.80
CA GLY A 2 -22.64 21.40 1.41
C GLY A 2 -23.84 20.73 0.74
N PRO A 3 -24.25 21.22 -0.44
CA PRO A 3 -25.37 20.67 -1.18
C PRO A 3 -25.15 19.22 -1.59
N LEU A 4 -26.24 18.46 -1.63
CA LEU A 4 -26.25 17.04 -2.00
C LEU A 4 -25.35 16.12 -1.15
N ALA A 5 -24.89 16.58 0.01
CA ALA A 5 -24.20 15.72 0.97
C ALA A 5 -25.23 14.79 1.66
N VAL A 6 -24.85 13.52 1.79
CA VAL A 6 -25.65 12.49 2.48
C VAL A 6 -24.94 12.09 3.77
N ILE A 7 -25.64 12.21 4.90
CA ILE A 7 -25.14 11.81 6.20
C ILE A 7 -25.99 10.65 6.72
N GLY A 8 -25.35 9.52 6.91
CA GLY A 8 -25.99 8.28 7.36
C GLY A 8 -26.46 8.34 8.81
N PRO A 9 -27.30 7.39 9.23
CA PRO A 9 -27.84 7.36 10.58
C PRO A 9 -26.72 7.17 11.62
N ARG A 10 -26.90 7.83 12.77
CA ARG A 10 -25.99 7.82 13.93
C ARG A 10 -24.56 8.32 13.64
N ALA A 11 -24.32 8.95 12.49
CA ALA A 11 -23.05 9.61 12.23
C ALA A 11 -22.85 10.78 13.20
N LYS A 12 -21.63 10.92 13.71
CA LYS A 12 -21.24 11.98 14.65
C LYS A 12 -20.11 12.80 14.04
N ILE A 13 -20.33 14.11 13.89
CA ILE A 13 -19.36 15.03 13.30
C ILE A 13 -19.05 16.11 14.32
N GLY A 14 -17.77 16.27 14.66
CA GLY A 14 -17.29 17.21 15.65
C GLY A 14 -17.50 18.68 15.23
N ALA A 15 -17.57 19.55 16.21
CA ALA A 15 -17.74 20.98 16.02
C ALA A 15 -16.61 21.58 15.13
N GLY A 16 -16.91 22.64 14.40
CA GLY A 16 -15.96 23.30 13.49
C GLY A 16 -15.76 22.58 12.16
N SER A 17 -16.33 21.39 11.97
CA SER A 17 -16.13 20.61 10.76
C SER A 17 -16.92 21.15 9.58
N VAL A 18 -16.31 21.03 8.39
CA VAL A 18 -16.91 21.38 7.09
C VAL A 18 -17.10 20.12 6.27
N VAL A 19 -18.32 19.90 5.78
CA VAL A 19 -18.66 18.81 4.86
C VAL A 19 -18.98 19.41 3.50
N GLY A 20 -18.16 19.14 2.50
CA GLY A 20 -18.29 19.66 1.15
C GLY A 20 -19.49 19.07 0.40
N PRO A 21 -19.75 19.59 -0.82
CA PRO A 21 -20.86 19.11 -1.65
C PRO A 21 -20.66 17.66 -2.09
N GLN A 22 -21.79 16.94 -2.27
CA GLN A 22 -21.81 15.55 -2.75
C GLN A 22 -20.97 14.57 -1.89
N CYS A 23 -20.66 14.91 -0.64
CA CYS A 23 -20.03 13.98 0.29
C CYS A 23 -21.01 12.91 0.74
N TYR A 24 -20.50 11.69 0.93
CA TYR A 24 -21.20 10.60 1.58
C TYR A 24 -20.53 10.24 2.90
N ILE A 25 -21.28 10.28 3.99
CA ILE A 25 -20.83 9.85 5.32
C ILE A 25 -21.73 8.70 5.74
N GLY A 26 -21.16 7.52 5.88
CA GLY A 26 -21.87 6.29 6.18
C GLY A 26 -22.47 6.26 7.62
N MET A 27 -23.24 5.23 7.90
CA MET A 27 -23.81 5.04 9.24
C MET A 27 -22.73 4.76 10.28
N ASP A 28 -22.97 5.20 11.52
CA ASP A 28 -22.09 5.00 12.67
C ASP A 28 -20.67 5.59 12.50
N VAL A 29 -20.45 6.47 11.53
CA VAL A 29 -19.18 7.19 11.34
C VAL A 29 -19.00 8.18 12.52
N THR A 30 -17.77 8.27 13.00
CA THR A 30 -17.37 9.29 13.97
C THR A 30 -16.21 10.12 13.43
N ILE A 31 -16.37 11.44 13.37
CA ILE A 31 -15.34 12.40 12.92
C ILE A 31 -15.13 13.39 14.07
N GLY A 32 -13.86 13.64 14.40
CA GLY A 32 -13.46 14.62 15.41
C GLY A 32 -13.76 16.06 15.01
N LYS A 33 -13.31 17.01 15.84
CA LYS A 33 -13.49 18.45 15.60
C LYS A 33 -12.64 18.95 14.45
N ASP A 34 -13.07 20.06 13.83
CA ASP A 34 -12.31 20.85 12.86
C ASP A 34 -11.90 20.03 11.62
N ALA A 35 -12.71 19.04 11.22
CA ALA A 35 -12.47 18.29 10.00
C ALA A 35 -12.89 19.10 8.75
N TYR A 36 -12.15 18.95 7.67
CA TYR A 36 -12.45 19.56 6.38
C TYR A 36 -12.55 18.53 5.28
N LEU A 37 -13.78 18.17 4.93
CA LEU A 37 -14.08 17.24 3.84
C LEU A 37 -14.39 18.06 2.59
N ARG A 38 -13.57 17.89 1.56
CA ARG A 38 -13.77 18.51 0.25
C ARG A 38 -14.91 17.81 -0.50
N GLU A 39 -15.17 18.24 -1.69
CA GLU A 39 -16.25 17.71 -2.54
C GLU A 39 -16.06 16.22 -2.87
N GLN A 40 -17.19 15.50 -2.95
CA GLN A 40 -17.25 14.08 -3.37
C GLN A 40 -16.45 13.10 -2.49
N VAL A 41 -16.09 13.49 -1.28
CA VAL A 41 -15.48 12.57 -0.31
C VAL A 41 -16.50 11.51 0.11
N SER A 42 -16.08 10.25 0.16
CA SER A 42 -16.91 9.15 0.63
C SER A 42 -16.26 8.46 1.83
N ILE A 43 -17.00 8.40 2.93
CA ILE A 43 -16.61 7.74 4.17
C ILE A 43 -17.57 6.59 4.43
N GLY A 44 -17.07 5.35 4.40
CA GLY A 44 -17.84 4.14 4.64
C GLY A 44 -18.36 4.02 6.07
N ALA A 45 -19.24 3.06 6.30
CA ALA A 45 -19.85 2.86 7.61
C ALA A 45 -18.80 2.52 8.71
N ARG A 46 -19.08 2.96 9.95
CA ARG A 46 -18.31 2.68 11.18
C ARG A 46 -16.87 3.23 11.18
N VAL A 47 -16.46 4.02 10.19
CA VAL A 47 -15.15 4.66 10.15
C VAL A 47 -15.01 5.64 11.32
N ARG A 48 -13.86 5.65 11.96
CA ARG A 48 -13.53 6.55 13.07
C ARG A 48 -12.34 7.43 12.68
N ILE A 49 -12.53 8.74 12.78
CA ILE A 49 -11.56 9.75 12.37
C ILE A 49 -11.34 10.72 13.52
N GLY A 50 -10.09 11.03 13.81
CA GLY A 50 -9.69 12.02 14.82
C GLY A 50 -9.98 13.46 14.43
N GLU A 51 -9.36 14.39 15.12
CA GLU A 51 -9.53 15.84 14.94
C GLU A 51 -8.65 16.41 13.82
N ARG A 52 -9.05 17.56 13.26
CA ARG A 52 -8.34 18.32 12.23
C ARG A 52 -8.02 17.50 10.97
N PHE A 53 -8.90 16.58 10.67
CA PHE A 53 -8.80 15.72 9.50
C PHE A 53 -9.11 16.49 8.21
N ILE A 54 -8.32 16.28 7.17
CA ILE A 54 -8.56 16.86 5.84
C ILE A 54 -8.70 15.74 4.83
N ALA A 55 -9.76 15.78 4.03
CA ALA A 55 -9.92 14.91 2.85
C ALA A 55 -10.07 15.75 1.59
N GLN A 56 -9.18 15.54 0.63
CA GLN A 56 -9.17 16.19 -0.66
C GLN A 56 -10.26 15.61 -1.59
N PRO A 57 -10.59 16.27 -2.71
CA PRO A 57 -11.71 15.87 -3.56
C PRO A 57 -11.69 14.40 -3.96
N GLY A 58 -12.83 13.75 -3.84
CA GLY A 58 -12.99 12.37 -4.28
C GLY A 58 -12.29 11.29 -3.45
N ALA A 59 -11.67 11.60 -2.32
CA ALA A 59 -11.08 10.60 -1.42
C ALA A 59 -12.13 9.57 -0.97
N LYS A 60 -11.76 8.28 -0.91
CA LYS A 60 -12.64 7.15 -0.56
C LYS A 60 -12.06 6.41 0.64
N ILE A 61 -12.78 6.38 1.73
CA ILE A 61 -12.33 5.80 3.00
C ILE A 61 -13.36 4.78 3.47
N GLY A 62 -12.90 3.56 3.78
CA GLY A 62 -13.76 2.52 4.31
C GLY A 62 -14.58 1.75 3.28
N GLY A 63 -14.11 1.71 2.03
CA GLY A 63 -14.61 0.74 1.03
C GLY A 63 -14.17 -0.68 1.35
N ASP A 64 -14.83 -1.69 0.79
CA ASP A 64 -14.42 -3.08 0.96
C ASP A 64 -13.04 -3.34 0.37
N GLY A 65 -12.19 -4.03 1.12
CA GLY A 65 -10.90 -4.49 0.66
C GLY A 65 -11.01 -5.48 -0.51
N PHE A 66 -9.98 -5.54 -1.34
CA PHE A 66 -9.87 -6.52 -2.42
C PHE A 66 -9.47 -7.88 -1.82
N SER A 67 -10.44 -8.63 -1.34
CA SER A 67 -10.25 -9.89 -0.63
C SER A 67 -11.17 -10.97 -1.20
N PHE A 68 -10.57 -12.01 -1.78
CA PHE A 68 -11.30 -13.11 -2.41
C PHE A 68 -10.66 -14.45 -2.04
N THR A 69 -11.45 -15.51 -2.05
CA THR A 69 -11.01 -16.89 -1.88
C THR A 69 -11.64 -17.78 -2.96
N SER A 70 -11.05 -18.94 -3.19
CA SER A 70 -11.59 -20.02 -4.02
C SER A 70 -11.73 -21.27 -3.17
N ALA A 71 -12.56 -22.20 -3.59
CA ALA A 71 -12.72 -23.49 -2.90
C ALA A 71 -11.45 -24.35 -3.02
N GLU A 72 -10.79 -24.28 -4.19
CA GLU A 72 -9.53 -24.96 -4.47
C GLU A 72 -8.35 -23.99 -4.28
N LYS A 73 -7.15 -24.56 -4.19
CA LYS A 73 -5.91 -23.78 -4.12
C LYS A 73 -5.78 -22.87 -5.33
N SER A 74 -5.63 -21.56 -5.07
CA SER A 74 -5.56 -20.56 -6.14
C SER A 74 -4.24 -20.66 -6.93
N GLY A 75 -4.26 -20.29 -8.21
CA GLY A 75 -3.05 -20.21 -9.03
C GLY A 75 -1.99 -19.26 -8.43
N ILE A 76 -2.40 -18.22 -7.69
CA ILE A 76 -1.50 -17.30 -6.98
C ILE A 76 -0.78 -18.01 -5.84
N GLU A 77 -1.49 -18.84 -5.05
CA GLU A 77 -0.89 -19.65 -3.98
C GLU A 77 0.09 -20.70 -4.55
N ALA A 78 -0.31 -21.37 -5.62
CA ALA A 78 0.55 -22.33 -6.32
C ALA A 78 1.83 -21.70 -6.86
N VAL A 79 1.76 -20.51 -7.47
CA VAL A 79 2.93 -19.77 -7.97
C VAL A 79 3.84 -19.31 -6.83
N ARG A 80 3.27 -18.85 -5.71
CA ARG A 80 4.07 -18.46 -4.52
C ARG A 80 4.85 -19.62 -3.92
N GLU A 81 4.27 -20.80 -3.86
CA GLU A 81 4.94 -22.01 -3.34
C GLU A 81 5.97 -22.60 -4.30
N SER A 82 5.68 -22.59 -5.61
CA SER A 82 6.55 -23.14 -6.64
C SER A 82 7.65 -22.19 -7.12
N LEU A 83 7.72 -20.95 -6.60
CA LEU A 83 8.65 -19.91 -7.03
C LEU A 83 8.60 -19.64 -8.55
N GLY A 84 7.41 -19.69 -9.14
CA GLY A 84 7.17 -19.29 -10.52
C GLY A 84 7.00 -20.45 -11.52
N TYR A 85 6.96 -21.70 -11.08
CA TYR A 85 6.50 -22.79 -11.94
C TYR A 85 4.98 -22.77 -12.02
N GLN A 86 4.46 -22.46 -13.21
CA GLN A 86 3.02 -22.51 -13.46
C GLN A 86 2.59 -23.97 -13.57
N GLN A 87 1.62 -24.35 -12.74
CA GLN A 87 0.89 -25.60 -12.88
C GLN A 87 -0.35 -25.37 -13.76
N GLU A 88 -0.93 -26.44 -14.30
CA GLU A 88 -2.22 -26.34 -14.98
C GLU A 88 -3.25 -25.78 -14.00
N THR A 89 -3.83 -24.62 -14.36
CA THR A 89 -4.84 -23.94 -13.55
C THR A 89 -6.21 -24.36 -14.04
N GLU A 90 -6.97 -25.00 -13.20
CA GLU A 90 -8.40 -25.21 -13.43
C GLU A 90 -9.17 -23.87 -13.32
N ALA A 91 -10.33 -23.80 -13.93
CA ALA A 91 -11.20 -22.64 -13.84
C ALA A 91 -11.61 -22.40 -12.38
N GLN A 92 -11.30 -21.23 -11.84
CA GLN A 92 -11.54 -20.88 -10.43
C GLN A 92 -12.72 -19.91 -10.31
N SER A 93 -13.58 -20.15 -9.32
CA SER A 93 -14.64 -19.21 -8.93
C SER A 93 -14.20 -18.42 -7.72
N TRP A 94 -14.21 -17.08 -7.84
CA TRP A 94 -13.82 -16.19 -6.77
C TRP A 94 -15.00 -15.83 -5.87
N THR A 95 -14.93 -16.15 -4.60
CA THR A 95 -15.89 -15.75 -3.58
C THR A 95 -15.33 -14.58 -2.79
N ARG A 96 -16.09 -13.48 -2.69
CA ARG A 96 -15.67 -12.29 -1.94
C ARG A 96 -15.69 -12.56 -0.45
N ILE A 97 -14.62 -12.16 0.22
CA ILE A 97 -14.56 -12.06 1.69
C ILE A 97 -15.01 -10.65 2.06
N HIS A 98 -16.09 -10.52 2.84
CA HIS A 98 -16.62 -9.24 3.28
C HIS A 98 -15.72 -8.57 4.31
N SER A 99 -15.62 -7.24 4.23
CA SER A 99 -14.89 -6.43 5.20
C SER A 99 -15.73 -6.17 6.44
N LEU A 100 -15.50 -6.94 7.50
CA LEU A 100 -16.20 -6.81 8.80
C LEU A 100 -15.56 -5.74 9.68
N GLY A 101 -14.28 -5.47 9.50
CA GLY A 101 -13.56 -4.37 10.12
C GLY A 101 -13.94 -3.03 9.52
N SER A 102 -13.23 -1.99 9.90
CA SER A 102 -13.43 -0.62 9.44
C SER A 102 -12.08 0.08 9.20
N VAL A 103 -12.08 1.39 9.28
CA VAL A 103 -10.89 2.25 9.24
C VAL A 103 -10.84 3.12 10.48
N VAL A 104 -9.66 3.25 11.07
CA VAL A 104 -9.39 4.17 12.17
C VAL A 104 -8.29 5.13 11.75
N ILE A 105 -8.56 6.42 11.80
CA ILE A 105 -7.63 7.49 11.42
C ILE A 105 -7.42 8.38 12.65
N GLY A 106 -6.16 8.69 12.95
CA GLY A 106 -5.76 9.58 14.03
C GLY A 106 -6.06 11.06 13.75
N ASN A 107 -5.43 11.91 14.54
CA ASN A 107 -5.55 13.36 14.44
C ASN A 107 -4.58 13.92 13.38
N ASP A 108 -4.88 15.12 12.87
CA ASP A 108 -3.98 15.86 11.96
C ASP A 108 -3.61 15.12 10.67
N VAL A 109 -4.45 14.18 10.23
CA VAL A 109 -4.24 13.40 9.01
C VAL A 109 -4.84 14.10 7.81
N GLU A 110 -4.11 14.08 6.69
CA GLU A 110 -4.61 14.56 5.40
C GLU A 110 -4.59 13.43 4.36
N ILE A 111 -5.71 13.25 3.66
CA ILE A 111 -5.90 12.27 2.59
C ILE A 111 -6.05 13.00 1.26
N GLY A 112 -5.13 12.77 0.33
CA GLY A 112 -5.09 13.38 -1.00
C GLY A 112 -6.27 13.00 -1.91
N ALA A 113 -6.39 13.71 -3.02
CA ALA A 113 -7.49 13.51 -3.96
C ALA A 113 -7.47 12.10 -4.56
N ILE A 114 -8.66 11.50 -4.65
CA ILE A 114 -8.86 10.15 -5.24
C ILE A 114 -8.04 9.06 -4.52
N THR A 115 -7.48 9.34 -3.37
CA THR A 115 -6.79 8.35 -2.53
C THR A 115 -7.83 7.43 -1.89
N THR A 116 -7.52 6.13 -1.85
CA THR A 116 -8.40 5.09 -1.29
C THR A 116 -7.79 4.45 -0.05
N VAL A 117 -8.63 4.24 0.97
CA VAL A 117 -8.27 3.51 2.19
C VAL A 117 -9.32 2.43 2.42
N ASP A 118 -8.93 1.18 2.28
CA ASP A 118 -9.83 0.05 2.39
C ASP A 118 -10.13 -0.32 3.85
N SER A 119 -11.34 -0.76 4.12
CA SER A 119 -11.72 -1.37 5.40
C SER A 119 -10.96 -2.67 5.63
N GLY A 120 -10.62 -2.93 6.87
CA GLY A 120 -10.02 -4.20 7.23
C GLY A 120 -11.00 -5.38 7.12
N THR A 121 -10.48 -6.58 6.91
CA THR A 121 -11.30 -7.79 6.79
C THR A 121 -11.95 -8.15 8.12
N ILE A 122 -11.16 -8.25 9.19
CA ILE A 122 -11.64 -8.51 10.57
C ILE A 122 -11.18 -7.37 11.49
N ARG A 123 -9.88 -7.08 11.50
CA ARG A 123 -9.29 -5.95 12.22
C ARG A 123 -9.37 -4.70 11.37
N ASP A 124 -9.42 -3.53 12.00
CA ASP A 124 -9.44 -2.25 11.30
C ASP A 124 -8.13 -2.00 10.54
N THR A 125 -8.22 -1.30 9.42
CA THR A 125 -7.12 -0.56 8.82
C THR A 125 -6.86 0.66 9.68
N VAL A 126 -5.59 0.94 10.04
CA VAL A 126 -5.24 1.97 11.02
C VAL A 126 -4.21 2.94 10.47
N ILE A 127 -4.49 4.24 10.61
CA ILE A 127 -3.56 5.33 10.25
C ILE A 127 -3.33 6.18 11.50
N GLY A 128 -2.07 6.30 11.91
CA GLY A 128 -1.66 7.11 13.06
C GLY A 128 -1.75 8.62 12.82
N ASP A 129 -1.54 9.39 13.89
CA ASP A 129 -1.59 10.84 13.85
C ASP A 129 -0.56 11.45 12.89
N GLY A 130 -0.85 12.63 12.36
CA GLY A 130 0.08 13.46 11.60
C GLY A 130 0.39 12.99 10.18
N CYS A 131 -0.14 11.86 9.74
CA CYS A 131 0.15 11.29 8.42
C CYS A 131 -0.40 12.13 7.27
N LYS A 132 0.36 12.22 6.18
CA LYS A 132 0.00 12.94 4.96
C LYS A 132 0.05 12.01 3.76
N PHE A 133 -1.06 11.96 3.03
CA PHE A 133 -1.20 11.16 1.82
C PHE A 133 -1.42 12.10 0.64
N ASP A 134 -0.60 11.94 -0.37
CA ASP A 134 -0.76 12.62 -1.64
C ASP A 134 -1.84 11.93 -2.49
N ASN A 135 -2.08 12.43 -3.68
CA ASN A 135 -3.15 12.00 -4.57
C ASN A 135 -2.94 10.59 -5.11
N MET A 136 -4.06 9.90 -5.34
CA MET A 136 -4.07 8.57 -5.98
C MET A 136 -3.27 7.49 -5.23
N ALA A 137 -3.03 7.65 -3.93
CA ALA A 137 -2.47 6.58 -3.12
C ALA A 137 -3.53 5.51 -2.82
N GLN A 138 -3.10 4.23 -2.70
CA GLN A 138 -3.98 3.12 -2.35
C GLN A 138 -3.47 2.42 -1.10
N ILE A 139 -4.31 2.36 -0.07
CA ILE A 139 -4.03 1.71 1.20
C ILE A 139 -4.94 0.49 1.32
N GLY A 140 -4.36 -0.69 1.24
CA GLY A 140 -5.08 -1.96 1.27
C GLY A 140 -5.66 -2.29 2.65
N HIS A 141 -6.51 -3.30 2.67
CA HIS A 141 -7.17 -3.79 3.89
C HIS A 141 -6.19 -4.22 4.98
N ASN A 142 -6.52 -4.00 6.24
CA ASN A 142 -5.71 -4.39 7.41
C ASN A 142 -4.31 -3.74 7.48
N VAL A 143 -4.00 -2.76 6.65
CA VAL A 143 -2.75 -1.99 6.72
C VAL A 143 -2.72 -1.19 8.03
N ARG A 144 -1.56 -1.13 8.65
CA ARG A 144 -1.32 -0.30 9.84
C ARG A 144 -0.18 0.66 9.56
N ILE A 145 -0.43 1.95 9.62
CA ILE A 145 0.56 3.00 9.42
C ILE A 145 0.75 3.74 10.74
N GLY A 146 2.00 3.88 11.17
CA GLY A 146 2.38 4.64 12.35
C GLY A 146 2.11 6.13 12.21
N ARG A 147 2.69 6.95 13.04
CA ARG A 147 2.50 8.41 13.03
C ARG A 147 3.51 9.11 12.12
N ASP A 148 3.13 10.34 11.73
CA ASP A 148 4.01 11.29 11.02
C ASP A 148 4.62 10.72 9.74
N CYS A 149 3.86 9.90 9.00
CA CYS A 149 4.27 9.33 7.74
C CYS A 149 3.86 10.20 6.55
N MET A 150 4.68 10.19 5.51
CA MET A 150 4.41 10.86 4.23
C MET A 150 4.31 9.81 3.12
N ILE A 151 3.14 9.70 2.52
CA ILE A 151 2.82 8.74 1.46
C ILE A 151 2.58 9.53 0.18
N CYS A 152 3.57 9.56 -0.70
CA CYS A 152 3.53 10.37 -1.92
C CYS A 152 2.59 9.78 -2.98
N GLY A 153 2.39 10.53 -4.07
CA GLY A 153 1.43 10.21 -5.12
C GLY A 153 1.63 8.82 -5.75
N HIS A 154 0.52 8.16 -6.03
CA HIS A 154 0.49 6.82 -6.65
C HIS A 154 1.20 5.71 -5.84
N VAL A 155 1.45 5.90 -4.57
CA VAL A 155 1.93 4.83 -3.69
C VAL A 155 0.83 3.81 -3.50
N ALA A 156 1.18 2.52 -3.61
CA ALA A 156 0.28 1.42 -3.30
C ALA A 156 0.86 0.55 -2.18
N ILE A 157 0.12 0.40 -1.09
CA ILE A 157 0.45 -0.46 0.03
C ILE A 157 -0.54 -1.61 0.05
N ALA A 158 -0.06 -2.82 -0.22
CA ALA A 158 -0.90 -4.02 -0.22
C ALA A 158 -1.32 -4.44 1.19
N GLY A 159 -2.34 -5.28 1.26
CA GLY A 159 -3.02 -5.65 2.50
C GLY A 159 -2.12 -6.21 3.60
N SER A 160 -2.52 -5.99 4.85
CA SER A 160 -1.86 -6.52 6.06
C SER A 160 -0.42 -6.06 6.30
N THR A 161 0.06 -5.08 5.55
CA THR A 161 1.39 -4.48 5.74
C THR A 161 1.39 -3.56 6.95
N VAL A 162 2.49 -3.59 7.71
CA VAL A 162 2.72 -2.71 8.85
C VAL A 162 3.83 -1.71 8.51
N VAL A 163 3.52 -0.43 8.61
CA VAL A 163 4.44 0.69 8.39
C VAL A 163 4.70 1.39 9.72
N GLY A 164 5.96 1.56 10.08
CA GLY A 164 6.39 2.25 11.31
C GLY A 164 6.12 3.74 11.29
N ASN A 165 6.77 4.46 12.19
CA ASN A 165 6.62 5.90 12.36
C ASN A 165 7.63 6.68 11.48
N ASN A 166 7.26 7.92 11.09
CA ASN A 166 8.14 8.83 10.35
C ASN A 166 8.67 8.22 9.04
N VAL A 167 7.87 7.40 8.36
CA VAL A 167 8.21 6.77 7.10
C VAL A 167 7.84 7.68 5.95
N VAL A 168 8.72 7.78 4.94
CA VAL A 168 8.46 8.51 3.69
C VAL A 168 8.49 7.53 2.53
N LEU A 169 7.34 7.32 1.89
CA LEU A 169 7.26 6.52 0.67
C LEU A 169 7.19 7.46 -0.54
N GLY A 170 8.27 7.48 -1.33
CA GLY A 170 8.35 8.30 -2.56
C GLY A 170 7.33 7.86 -3.60
N GLY A 171 6.97 8.77 -4.50
CA GLY A 171 5.91 8.55 -5.49
C GLY A 171 6.07 7.26 -6.29
N MET A 172 4.95 6.62 -6.61
CA MET A 172 4.89 5.34 -7.33
C MET A 172 5.56 4.16 -6.60
N THR A 173 5.88 4.28 -5.31
CA THR A 173 6.35 3.15 -4.51
C THR A 173 5.25 2.09 -4.39
N GLY A 174 5.61 0.85 -4.67
CA GLY A 174 4.73 -0.30 -4.46
C GLY A 174 5.24 -1.17 -3.32
N VAL A 175 4.36 -1.53 -2.41
CA VAL A 175 4.67 -2.36 -1.23
C VAL A 175 3.84 -3.63 -1.29
N THR A 176 4.50 -4.79 -1.21
CA THR A 176 3.82 -6.09 -1.18
C THR A 176 3.07 -6.31 0.13
N ASP A 177 2.19 -7.30 0.15
CA ASP A 177 1.37 -7.67 1.29
C ASP A 177 2.17 -8.35 2.42
N ASN A 178 1.63 -8.27 3.65
CA ASN A 178 2.11 -9.01 4.82
C ASN A 178 3.59 -8.77 5.19
N ILE A 179 4.11 -7.56 4.95
CA ILE A 179 5.47 -7.18 5.34
C ILE A 179 5.49 -6.09 6.40
N PHE A 180 6.68 -5.86 6.95
CA PHE A 180 6.97 -4.80 7.90
C PHE A 180 7.98 -3.80 7.33
N ILE A 181 7.65 -2.50 7.43
CA ILE A 181 8.55 -1.37 7.13
C ILE A 181 8.84 -0.66 8.45
N GLY A 182 10.10 -0.65 8.86
CA GLY A 182 10.54 -0.06 10.12
C GLY A 182 10.43 1.47 10.16
N ASP A 183 10.59 2.03 11.35
CA ASP A 183 10.57 3.48 11.55
C ASP A 183 11.63 4.19 10.72
N ARG A 184 11.33 5.43 10.30
CA ARG A 184 12.25 6.33 9.58
C ARG A 184 12.83 5.74 8.29
N VAL A 185 12.10 4.84 7.64
CA VAL A 185 12.46 4.37 6.30
C VAL A 185 12.07 5.44 5.29
N ILE A 186 12.95 5.68 4.32
CA ILE A 186 12.71 6.60 3.19
C ILE A 186 12.87 5.82 1.89
N THR A 187 11.92 5.93 0.98
CA THR A 187 12.07 5.37 -0.37
C THR A 187 12.16 6.46 -1.42
N GLY A 188 13.05 6.27 -2.39
CA GLY A 188 13.00 7.03 -3.64
C GLY A 188 11.77 6.66 -4.47
N GLY A 189 11.47 7.46 -5.49
CA GLY A 189 10.35 7.18 -6.40
C GLY A 189 10.47 5.83 -7.13
N ALA A 190 9.34 5.25 -7.50
CA ALA A 190 9.21 3.98 -8.22
C ALA A 190 9.87 2.76 -7.53
N THR A 191 10.15 2.85 -6.23
CA THR A 191 10.71 1.73 -5.45
C THR A 191 9.68 0.60 -5.31
N LYS A 192 10.11 -0.66 -5.47
CA LYS A 192 9.31 -1.86 -5.20
C LYS A 192 9.84 -2.56 -3.96
N ILE A 193 9.04 -2.57 -2.88
CA ILE A 193 9.38 -3.22 -1.61
C ILE A 193 8.70 -4.59 -1.59
N LEU A 194 9.52 -5.66 -1.67
CA LEU A 194 9.06 -7.04 -1.76
C LEU A 194 9.35 -7.86 -0.49
N SER A 195 10.01 -7.26 0.50
CA SER A 195 10.37 -7.91 1.76
C SER A 195 10.46 -6.89 2.89
N ASN A 196 10.56 -7.36 4.13
CA ASN A 196 10.71 -6.50 5.30
C ASN A 196 11.88 -5.53 5.17
N VAL A 197 11.67 -4.28 5.61
CA VAL A 197 12.69 -3.23 5.61
C VAL A 197 12.99 -2.82 7.05
N PRO A 198 14.21 -3.02 7.55
CA PRO A 198 14.61 -2.55 8.88
C PRO A 198 14.53 -1.03 9.01
N ALA A 199 14.35 -0.53 10.24
CA ALA A 199 14.27 0.89 10.53
C ALA A 199 15.49 1.69 10.03
N GLY A 200 15.29 2.95 9.65
CA GLY A 200 16.33 3.90 9.27
C GLY A 200 16.97 3.64 7.90
N ARG A 201 16.40 2.78 7.07
CA ARG A 201 16.92 2.49 5.72
C ARG A 201 16.44 3.50 4.68
N VAL A 202 17.34 3.83 3.75
CA VAL A 202 17.00 4.56 2.53
C VAL A 202 17.02 3.57 1.37
N MET A 203 15.89 3.46 0.67
CA MET A 203 15.69 2.51 -0.43
C MET A 203 15.56 3.25 -1.74
N LEU A 204 16.16 2.73 -2.81
CA LEU A 204 16.09 3.33 -4.14
C LEU A 204 15.50 2.32 -5.14
N GLY A 205 14.55 2.79 -5.93
CA GLY A 205 13.97 2.04 -7.04
C GLY A 205 14.78 2.15 -8.34
N TYR A 206 14.11 2.04 -9.49
CA TYR A 206 14.72 2.05 -10.81
C TYR A 206 14.82 3.49 -11.35
N PRO A 207 16.04 4.10 -11.43
CA PRO A 207 16.21 5.38 -12.10
C PRO A 207 16.02 5.24 -13.62
N ALA A 208 15.56 6.31 -14.27
CA ALA A 208 15.53 6.37 -15.72
C ALA A 208 16.97 6.31 -16.28
N THR A 209 17.16 5.49 -17.30
CA THR A 209 18.43 5.32 -18.00
C THR A 209 18.20 5.48 -19.50
N GLN A 210 19.20 5.91 -20.26
CA GLN A 210 19.09 5.95 -21.73
C GLN A 210 18.72 4.56 -22.26
N MET A 211 17.82 4.52 -23.24
CA MET A 211 17.21 3.26 -23.72
C MET A 211 18.25 2.25 -24.21
N ASP A 212 19.22 2.70 -24.97
CA ASP A 212 20.32 1.86 -25.50
C ASP A 212 21.14 1.23 -24.36
N LYS A 213 21.51 2.02 -23.35
CA LYS A 213 22.22 1.54 -22.17
C LYS A 213 21.37 0.56 -21.35
N GLN A 214 20.06 0.84 -21.18
CA GLN A 214 19.17 -0.06 -20.44
C GLN A 214 19.01 -1.41 -21.14
N LEU A 215 18.90 -1.40 -22.48
CA LEU A 215 18.86 -2.63 -23.28
C LEU A 215 20.16 -3.44 -23.17
N GLU A 216 21.31 -2.76 -23.11
CA GLU A 216 22.60 -3.41 -22.88
C GLU A 216 22.66 -4.05 -21.48
N ILE A 217 22.27 -3.31 -20.43
CA ILE A 217 22.20 -3.83 -19.06
C ILE A 217 21.34 -5.10 -19.00
N TYR A 218 20.16 -5.11 -19.61
CA TYR A 218 19.31 -6.31 -19.64
C TYR A 218 19.95 -7.49 -20.38
N LYS A 219 20.72 -7.25 -21.44
CA LYS A 219 21.48 -8.30 -22.12
C LYS A 219 22.57 -8.87 -21.22
N LEU A 220 23.28 -8.01 -20.50
CA LEU A 220 24.33 -8.41 -19.56
C LEU A 220 23.76 -9.23 -18.39
N ILE A 221 22.68 -8.78 -17.77
CA ILE A 221 22.00 -9.50 -16.67
C ILE A 221 21.62 -10.92 -17.12
N ARG A 222 21.04 -11.08 -18.31
CA ARG A 222 20.69 -12.41 -18.86
C ARG A 222 21.89 -13.32 -19.11
N ARG A 223 23.10 -12.77 -19.28
CA ARG A 223 24.34 -13.52 -19.50
C ARG A 223 25.04 -13.90 -18.19
N LEU A 224 24.70 -13.27 -17.05
CA LEU A 224 25.33 -13.54 -15.76
C LEU A 224 25.36 -15.03 -15.40
N PRO A 225 24.28 -15.83 -15.53
CA PRO A 225 24.33 -17.26 -15.18
C PRO A 225 25.39 -18.05 -15.96
N ARG A 226 25.63 -17.69 -17.24
CA ARG A 226 26.69 -18.29 -18.04
C ARG A 226 28.07 -17.85 -17.54
N LEU A 227 28.25 -16.55 -17.31
CA LEU A 227 29.51 -16.01 -16.79
C LEU A 227 29.91 -16.65 -15.46
N PHE A 228 28.97 -16.84 -14.54
CA PHE A 228 29.23 -17.52 -13.27
C PHE A 228 29.68 -18.96 -13.45
N ARG A 229 29.09 -19.72 -14.38
CA ARG A 229 29.55 -21.08 -14.72
C ARG A 229 30.98 -21.08 -15.28
N ASP A 230 31.27 -20.17 -16.21
CA ASP A 230 32.59 -20.06 -16.86
C ASP A 230 33.66 -19.71 -15.81
N VAL A 231 33.36 -18.75 -14.88
CA VAL A 231 34.29 -18.39 -13.79
C VAL A 231 34.50 -19.55 -12.81
N THR A 232 33.45 -20.30 -12.48
CA THR A 232 33.58 -21.47 -11.61
C THR A 232 34.45 -22.56 -12.24
N ALA A 233 34.28 -22.81 -13.54
CA ALA A 233 35.11 -23.76 -14.26
C ALA A 233 36.58 -23.34 -14.30
N LEU A 234 36.85 -22.04 -14.48
CA LEU A 234 38.22 -21.51 -14.47
C LEU A 234 38.87 -21.65 -13.08
N LYS A 235 38.13 -21.31 -12.01
CA LYS A 235 38.62 -21.49 -10.63
C LYS A 235 38.98 -22.93 -10.30
N ASN A 236 38.17 -23.89 -10.73
CA ASN A 236 38.47 -25.31 -10.51
C ASN A 236 39.76 -25.77 -11.25
N ARG A 237 39.98 -25.30 -12.48
CA ARG A 237 41.21 -25.61 -13.22
C ARG A 237 42.45 -25.05 -12.53
N THR A 238 42.40 -23.78 -12.07
CA THR A 238 43.57 -23.17 -11.40
C THR A 238 43.85 -23.77 -10.01
N SER A 239 42.87 -24.39 -9.36
CA SER A 239 43.06 -25.08 -8.07
C SER A 239 43.66 -26.49 -8.26
N ASP A 240 43.47 -27.15 -9.41
CA ASP A 240 44.08 -28.42 -9.71
C ASP A 240 45.56 -28.26 -10.16
N ASP A 241 45.87 -27.19 -10.93
CA ASP A 241 47.25 -26.86 -11.33
C ASP A 241 48.15 -26.43 -10.18
N SER A 242 47.64 -26.13 -9.00
CA SER A 242 48.40 -25.74 -7.80
C SER A 242 48.70 -26.92 -6.84
N LYS A 243 48.32 -28.15 -7.24
CA LYS A 243 48.56 -29.37 -6.43
C LYS A 243 49.64 -30.28 -6.99
N ASP A 244 50.21 -29.93 -8.16
CA ASP A 244 51.43 -30.55 -8.76
C ASP A 244 52.66 -29.66 -8.49
#